data_c40aa24af0c842d9925edb15ea63f96d
#
_entry.id   c40aa24af0c842d9925edb15ea63f96d
#
_cell.length_a   1.000
_cell.length_b   1.000
_cell.length_c   1.000
_cell.angle_alpha   90.00
_cell.angle_beta   90.00
_cell.angle_gamma   90.00
#
_symmetry.space_group_name_H-M   'P 1'
#
loop_
_entity.id
_entity.type
_entity.pdbx_description
1 polymer ?
#
loop_
_entity_poly.entity_id
_entity_poly.type
_entity_poly.pdbx_seq_one_letter_code
_entity_poly.pdbx_strand_id
1 'polypeptide(L)'
;MRNIAATPDAAVLFDSTIKEPTELLAQVVRGAFGGEITDRYESVFANGNRFVAAAVAQRYGVQPANVLCTTGATSAMAMAIRAFIEPGDHVIVETPCFDLLPGLAAAAGATISYLPRRAPDFAVDTAELEGLIRPQTRLVLLTDLHNPSGASLGQGTLLALAALAGKSGVRIVIDEVYGDFAGPHAAAATYSPEIISVGSLTKVQGLFALKCGWAIAAPDKIARILAASEQGDMGVSKLSHAVAARVLEDMAPFDDHWRGLLARSRPVLERHARSMIAEGLLAGDLPAHGCMYFPRVVGVADTHAFAEWLWREHHVMVAPGEFYGLPGHVRIGFGGDAEPLDRGLGRFADALRRYSR
;
A
#
# COMPACT_ATOMS: atom_id res chain seq x y z
N MET A 1 9.42 -7.54 16.13
CA MET A 1 8.46 -6.50 16.54
C MET A 1 8.19 -6.44 18.05
N ARG A 2 8.13 -7.54 18.80
CA ARG A 2 7.83 -7.49 20.26
C ARG A 2 8.82 -6.67 21.12
N ASN A 3 10.04 -6.43 20.65
CA ASN A 3 11.09 -5.73 21.40
C ASN A 3 11.20 -4.23 21.10
N ILE A 4 10.46 -3.68 20.13
CA ILE A 4 10.58 -2.26 19.72
C ILE A 4 10.08 -1.34 20.84
N ALA A 5 8.93 -1.65 21.43
CA ALA A 5 8.32 -0.85 22.50
C ALA A 5 9.17 -0.82 23.80
N ALA A 6 10.11 -1.78 23.94
CA ALA A 6 10.98 -1.91 25.11
C ALA A 6 12.39 -1.34 24.90
N THR A 7 12.71 -0.85 23.67
CA THR A 7 14.03 -0.30 23.36
C THR A 7 13.95 1.23 23.32
N PRO A 8 14.44 1.93 24.36
CA PRO A 8 14.52 3.38 24.33
C PRO A 8 15.31 3.86 23.11
N ASP A 9 14.86 4.94 22.47
CA ASP A 9 15.50 5.58 21.32
C ASP A 9 15.64 4.71 20.06
N ALA A 10 14.85 3.64 19.90
CA ALA A 10 14.83 2.87 18.67
C ALA A 10 14.42 3.75 17.47
N ALA A 11 15.22 3.71 16.39
CA ALA A 11 14.89 4.39 15.14
C ALA A 11 14.10 3.43 14.23
N VAL A 12 12.80 3.68 14.11
CA VAL A 12 11.89 2.88 13.31
C VAL A 12 11.80 3.47 11.90
N LEU A 13 12.60 2.96 10.98
CA LEU A 13 12.67 3.39 9.58
C LEU A 13 12.01 2.38 8.62
N PHE A 14 11.38 1.33 9.11
CA PHE A 14 10.72 0.34 8.23
C PHE A 14 9.26 0.68 7.92
N ASP A 15 8.61 1.54 8.72
CA ASP A 15 7.19 1.85 8.56
C ASP A 15 6.95 2.77 7.36
N SER A 16 6.07 2.34 6.46
CA SER A 16 5.67 3.08 5.26
C SER A 16 4.26 3.68 5.40
N THR A 17 3.88 4.06 6.61
CA THR A 17 2.59 4.65 6.94
C THR A 17 2.81 6.08 7.43
N ILE A 18 1.89 6.99 7.11
CA ILE A 18 1.87 8.32 7.74
C ILE A 18 1.56 8.16 9.24
N LYS A 19 2.28 8.91 10.06
CA LYS A 19 2.02 8.98 11.50
C LYS A 19 0.56 9.33 11.76
N GLU A 20 -0.11 8.52 12.58
CA GLU A 20 -1.53 8.70 12.87
C GLU A 20 -1.84 10.10 13.42
N PRO A 21 -2.83 10.82 12.85
CA PRO A 21 -3.31 12.10 13.35
C PRO A 21 -4.27 11.90 14.52
N THR A 22 -3.77 11.46 15.67
CA THR A 22 -4.56 11.05 16.84
C THR A 22 -5.52 12.12 17.34
N GLU A 23 -5.12 13.41 17.28
CA GLU A 23 -5.99 14.52 17.71
C GLU A 23 -7.17 14.73 16.75
N LEU A 24 -6.93 14.68 15.43
CA LEU A 24 -7.98 14.76 14.43
C LEU A 24 -8.94 13.57 14.56
N LEU A 25 -8.39 12.36 14.70
CA LEU A 25 -9.20 11.16 14.92
C LEU A 25 -10.05 11.29 16.19
N ALA A 26 -9.47 11.76 17.30
CA ALA A 26 -10.20 11.96 18.54
C ALA A 26 -11.34 13.01 18.41
N GLN A 27 -11.15 14.06 17.62
CA GLN A 27 -12.21 15.03 17.31
C GLN A 27 -13.35 14.38 16.53
N VAL A 28 -13.05 13.58 15.49
CA VAL A 28 -14.06 12.85 14.71
C VAL A 28 -14.82 11.87 15.59
N VAL A 29 -14.13 11.11 16.44
CA VAL A 29 -14.75 10.15 17.38
C VAL A 29 -15.68 10.87 18.36
N ARG A 30 -15.25 11.98 18.96
CA ARG A 30 -16.10 12.79 19.85
C ARG A 30 -17.33 13.34 19.12
N GLY A 31 -17.16 13.82 17.87
CA GLY A 31 -18.28 14.30 17.06
C GLY A 31 -19.26 13.18 16.65
N ALA A 32 -18.78 11.95 16.53
CA ALA A 32 -19.60 10.81 16.18
C ALA A 32 -20.36 10.18 17.38
N PHE A 33 -19.78 10.24 18.60
CA PHE A 33 -20.27 9.47 19.75
C PHE A 33 -20.30 10.26 21.07
N GLY A 34 -19.96 11.55 21.07
CA GLY A 34 -19.93 12.39 22.29
C GLY A 34 -21.29 12.91 22.77
N GLY A 35 -22.34 12.64 22.02
CA GLY A 35 -23.72 12.98 22.33
C GLY A 35 -24.65 11.88 21.82
N GLU A 36 -25.53 12.19 20.87
CA GLU A 36 -26.27 11.16 20.15
C GLU A 36 -25.35 10.39 19.21
N ILE A 37 -25.61 9.09 19.05
CA ILE A 37 -24.87 8.26 18.10
C ILE A 37 -25.11 8.79 16.68
N THR A 38 -24.03 8.99 15.94
CA THR A 38 -24.10 9.46 14.54
C THR A 38 -25.02 8.60 13.68
N ASP A 39 -25.77 9.23 12.77
CA ASP A 39 -26.59 8.56 11.75
C ASP A 39 -25.77 7.70 10.76
N ARG A 40 -24.41 7.84 10.75
CA ARG A 40 -23.50 6.94 10.01
C ARG A 40 -23.35 5.58 10.69
N TYR A 41 -23.83 5.43 11.92
CA TYR A 41 -23.85 4.16 12.65
C TYR A 41 -25.02 3.29 12.21
N GLU A 42 -24.93 2.68 11.05
CA GLU A 42 -25.98 1.88 10.42
C GLU A 42 -25.54 0.43 10.11
N SER A 43 -26.42 -0.33 9.47
CA SER A 43 -26.12 -1.68 9.00
C SER A 43 -24.92 -1.69 8.06
N VAL A 44 -24.12 -2.74 8.12
CA VAL A 44 -22.88 -2.95 7.34
C VAL A 44 -22.92 -4.23 6.53
N PHE A 45 -24.11 -4.81 6.37
CA PHE A 45 -24.33 -5.95 5.48
C PHE A 45 -24.31 -5.54 4.00
N ALA A 46 -24.29 -6.50 3.12
CA ALA A 46 -24.15 -6.31 1.67
C ALA A 46 -22.86 -5.54 1.33
N ASN A 47 -22.92 -4.43 0.61
CA ASN A 47 -21.74 -3.66 0.19
C ASN A 47 -21.08 -2.88 1.35
N GLY A 48 -21.56 -3.02 2.58
CA GLY A 48 -21.04 -2.36 3.77
C GLY A 48 -21.77 -1.05 4.10
N ASN A 49 -21.07 -0.12 4.75
CA ASN A 49 -21.64 1.16 5.16
C ASN A 49 -21.86 2.08 3.94
N ARG A 50 -23.14 2.48 3.68
CA ARG A 50 -23.49 3.28 2.50
C ARG A 50 -22.84 4.66 2.47
N PHE A 51 -22.56 5.26 3.62
CA PHE A 51 -21.89 6.58 3.68
C PHE A 51 -20.41 6.46 3.31
N VAL A 52 -19.74 5.39 3.74
CA VAL A 52 -18.38 5.07 3.28
C VAL A 52 -18.38 4.84 1.78
N ALA A 53 -19.31 4.00 1.26
CA ALA A 53 -19.39 3.73 -0.17
C ALA A 53 -19.67 4.99 -0.99
N ALA A 54 -20.58 5.87 -0.52
CA ALA A 54 -20.88 7.13 -1.20
C ALA A 54 -19.68 8.10 -1.20
N ALA A 55 -19.00 8.25 -0.07
CA ALA A 55 -17.84 9.13 0.03
C ALA A 55 -16.65 8.64 -0.81
N VAL A 56 -16.38 7.33 -0.81
CA VAL A 56 -15.38 6.72 -1.70
C VAL A 56 -15.75 6.91 -3.17
N ALA A 57 -17.03 6.68 -3.52
CA ALA A 57 -17.53 6.88 -4.88
C ALA A 57 -17.33 8.33 -5.36
N GLN A 58 -17.64 9.29 -4.51
CA GLN A 58 -17.43 10.72 -4.80
C GLN A 58 -15.94 11.05 -4.98
N ARG A 59 -15.07 10.52 -4.11
CA ARG A 59 -13.62 10.79 -4.16
C ARG A 59 -12.98 10.31 -5.45
N TYR A 60 -13.37 9.14 -5.93
CA TYR A 60 -12.77 8.49 -7.10
C TYR A 60 -13.60 8.63 -8.39
N GLY A 61 -14.69 9.38 -8.38
CA GLY A 61 -15.51 9.67 -9.56
C GLY A 61 -16.27 8.45 -10.10
N VAL A 62 -16.72 7.53 -9.22
CA VAL A 62 -17.50 6.34 -9.56
C VAL A 62 -18.90 6.37 -8.93
N GLN A 63 -19.74 5.37 -9.18
CA GLN A 63 -21.03 5.23 -8.52
C GLN A 63 -20.89 4.39 -7.23
N PRO A 64 -21.74 4.56 -6.21
CA PRO A 64 -21.73 3.74 -5.00
C PRO A 64 -21.84 2.23 -5.28
N ALA A 65 -22.52 1.83 -6.35
CA ALA A 65 -22.62 0.43 -6.79
C ALA A 65 -21.28 -0.18 -7.26
N ASN A 66 -20.28 0.66 -7.54
CA ASN A 66 -18.92 0.24 -7.85
C ASN A 66 -18.07 -0.01 -6.61
N VAL A 67 -18.57 0.26 -5.39
CA VAL A 67 -17.77 0.23 -4.16
C VAL A 67 -18.23 -0.90 -3.25
N LEU A 68 -17.29 -1.69 -2.76
CA LEU A 68 -17.48 -2.67 -1.68
C LEU A 68 -16.59 -2.25 -0.50
N CYS A 69 -17.22 -2.00 0.65
CA CYS A 69 -16.48 -1.72 1.88
C CYS A 69 -15.89 -2.99 2.47
N THR A 70 -14.66 -2.89 2.99
CA THR A 70 -13.92 -4.03 3.54
C THR A 70 -13.18 -3.69 4.83
N THR A 71 -12.74 -4.70 5.56
CA THR A 71 -11.90 -4.55 6.77
C THR A 71 -10.45 -4.27 6.37
N GLY A 72 -10.21 -3.10 5.73
CA GLY A 72 -8.93 -2.68 5.17
C GLY A 72 -8.63 -3.31 3.81
N ALA A 73 -7.57 -2.81 3.15
CA ALA A 73 -7.16 -3.22 1.80
C ALA A 73 -6.81 -4.70 1.69
N THR A 74 -6.18 -5.28 2.72
CA THR A 74 -5.84 -6.72 2.74
C THR A 74 -7.07 -7.61 2.60
N SER A 75 -8.19 -7.25 3.27
CA SER A 75 -9.46 -7.97 3.12
C SER A 75 -10.01 -7.82 1.70
N ALA A 76 -10.00 -6.59 1.15
CA ALA A 76 -10.43 -6.36 -0.23
C ALA A 76 -9.64 -7.19 -1.24
N MET A 77 -8.31 -7.23 -1.09
CA MET A 77 -7.42 -8.04 -1.93
C MET A 77 -7.74 -9.53 -1.81
N ALA A 78 -7.85 -10.05 -0.58
CA ALA A 78 -8.16 -11.47 -0.34
C ALA A 78 -9.54 -11.86 -0.90
N MET A 79 -10.54 -10.99 -0.75
CA MET A 79 -11.88 -11.21 -1.31
C MET A 79 -11.86 -11.22 -2.83
N ALA A 80 -11.15 -10.28 -3.47
CA ALA A 80 -10.99 -10.24 -4.93
C ALA A 80 -10.28 -11.51 -5.46
N ILE A 81 -9.20 -11.94 -4.80
CA ILE A 81 -8.49 -13.16 -5.18
C ILE A 81 -9.42 -14.38 -5.08
N ARG A 82 -10.10 -14.58 -3.95
CA ARG A 82 -11.04 -15.70 -3.77
C ARG A 82 -12.19 -15.70 -4.76
N ALA A 83 -12.63 -14.53 -5.19
CA ALA A 83 -13.74 -14.41 -6.15
C ALA A 83 -13.37 -14.90 -7.57
N PHE A 84 -12.10 -14.83 -7.94
CA PHE A 84 -11.68 -15.05 -9.32
C PHE A 84 -10.68 -16.19 -9.51
N ILE A 85 -10.20 -16.81 -8.43
CA ILE A 85 -9.21 -17.89 -8.45
C ILE A 85 -9.82 -19.18 -7.93
N GLU A 86 -9.59 -20.25 -8.67
CA GLU A 86 -9.78 -21.63 -8.23
C GLU A 86 -8.42 -22.32 -8.08
N PRO A 87 -8.31 -23.38 -7.23
CA PRO A 87 -7.07 -24.12 -7.11
C PRO A 87 -6.55 -24.62 -8.47
N GLY A 88 -5.28 -24.32 -8.78
CA GLY A 88 -4.65 -24.65 -10.06
C GLY A 88 -4.67 -23.51 -11.09
N ASP A 89 -5.46 -22.46 -10.90
CA ASP A 89 -5.41 -21.26 -11.75
C ASP A 89 -4.05 -20.57 -11.66
N HIS A 90 -3.75 -19.75 -12.66
CA HIS A 90 -2.49 -19.01 -12.75
C HIS A 90 -2.70 -17.53 -12.42
N VAL A 91 -1.78 -16.99 -11.59
CA VAL A 91 -1.73 -15.59 -11.20
C VAL A 91 -0.35 -15.01 -11.55
N ILE A 92 -0.32 -13.81 -12.11
CA ILE A 92 0.91 -13.04 -12.31
C ILE A 92 1.00 -12.01 -11.19
N VAL A 93 2.14 -11.97 -10.50
CA VAL A 93 2.41 -11.02 -9.40
C VAL A 93 3.65 -10.22 -9.75
N GLU A 94 3.62 -8.90 -9.52
CA GLU A 94 4.84 -8.08 -9.68
C GLU A 94 5.94 -8.51 -8.71
N THR A 95 7.22 -8.25 -9.07
CA THR A 95 8.37 -8.43 -8.18
C THR A 95 9.43 -7.36 -8.48
N PRO A 96 10.07 -6.74 -7.45
CA PRO A 96 9.84 -6.92 -6.01
C PRO A 96 8.44 -6.51 -5.60
N CYS A 97 7.89 -7.12 -4.56
CA CYS A 97 6.57 -6.75 -4.05
C CYS A 97 6.42 -7.08 -2.56
N PHE A 98 5.41 -6.52 -1.95
CA PHE A 98 5.01 -6.91 -0.61
C PHE A 98 4.55 -8.38 -0.59
N ASP A 99 5.11 -9.18 0.29
CA ASP A 99 4.95 -10.64 0.38
C ASP A 99 3.49 -11.12 0.55
N LEU A 100 2.61 -10.23 0.97
CA LEU A 100 1.18 -10.51 1.07
C LEU A 100 0.56 -10.87 -0.29
N LEU A 101 0.98 -10.22 -1.39
CA LEU A 101 0.41 -10.45 -2.72
C LEU A 101 0.58 -11.91 -3.17
N PRO A 102 1.83 -12.44 -3.27
CA PRO A 102 2.01 -13.84 -3.61
C PRO A 102 1.46 -14.77 -2.52
N GLY A 103 1.51 -14.38 -1.24
CA GLY A 103 0.97 -15.17 -0.13
C GLY A 103 -0.53 -15.40 -0.24
N LEU A 104 -1.31 -14.39 -0.59
CA LEU A 104 -2.76 -14.51 -0.79
C LEU A 104 -3.10 -15.38 -2.01
N ALA A 105 -2.36 -15.21 -3.12
CA ALA A 105 -2.55 -16.02 -4.31
C ALA A 105 -2.23 -17.50 -4.05
N ALA A 106 -1.12 -17.77 -3.35
CA ALA A 106 -0.74 -19.13 -2.96
C ALA A 106 -1.77 -19.78 -2.00
N ALA A 107 -2.28 -19.00 -1.03
CA ALA A 107 -3.33 -19.46 -0.11
C ALA A 107 -4.65 -19.81 -0.83
N ALA A 108 -4.92 -19.20 -1.98
CA ALA A 108 -6.05 -19.56 -2.84
C ALA A 108 -5.76 -20.78 -3.74
N GLY A 109 -4.57 -21.36 -3.66
CA GLY A 109 -4.17 -22.53 -4.47
C GLY A 109 -3.69 -22.20 -5.87
N ALA A 110 -3.37 -20.93 -6.16
CA ALA A 110 -2.89 -20.51 -7.46
C ALA A 110 -1.44 -20.92 -7.73
N THR A 111 -1.12 -21.14 -9.01
CA THR A 111 0.25 -21.14 -9.51
C THR A 111 0.68 -19.70 -9.83
N ILE A 112 1.94 -19.35 -9.54
CA ILE A 112 2.40 -17.95 -9.63
C ILE A 112 3.51 -17.83 -10.64
N SER A 113 3.43 -16.82 -11.52
CA SER A 113 4.56 -16.25 -12.27
C SER A 113 4.83 -14.83 -11.81
N TYR A 114 6.08 -14.41 -11.87
CA TYR A 114 6.47 -13.07 -11.45
C TYR A 114 6.74 -12.17 -12.65
N LEU A 115 6.17 -10.94 -12.59
CA LEU A 115 6.45 -9.85 -13.51
C LEU A 115 7.54 -8.95 -12.90
N PRO A 116 8.76 -8.95 -13.44
CA PRO A 116 9.83 -8.15 -12.87
C PRO A 116 9.61 -6.64 -13.11
N ARG A 117 9.68 -5.87 -12.04
CA ARG A 117 9.83 -4.40 -12.07
C ARG A 117 11.28 -4.08 -11.72
N ARG A 118 12.01 -3.56 -12.70
CA ARG A 118 13.46 -3.42 -12.60
C ARG A 118 13.88 -1.99 -12.24
N ALA A 119 14.93 -1.87 -11.42
CA ALA A 119 15.58 -0.58 -11.20
C ALA A 119 16.13 -0.02 -12.55
N PRO A 120 16.24 1.32 -12.70
CA PRO A 120 16.06 2.30 -11.62
C PRO A 120 14.63 2.74 -11.37
N ASP A 121 13.73 2.67 -12.35
CA ASP A 121 12.38 3.25 -12.34
C ASP A 121 11.29 2.31 -11.83
N PHE A 122 11.56 1.01 -11.75
CA PHE A 122 10.59 -0.01 -11.37
C PHE A 122 9.28 0.06 -12.19
N ALA A 123 9.38 0.42 -13.46
CA ALA A 123 8.24 0.49 -14.36
C ALA A 123 7.66 -0.92 -14.65
N VAL A 124 6.37 -0.95 -15.02
CA VAL A 124 5.72 -2.15 -15.53
C VAL A 124 5.95 -2.25 -17.03
N ASP A 125 6.61 -3.32 -17.47
CA ASP A 125 6.70 -3.67 -18.88
C ASP A 125 5.45 -4.46 -19.29
N THR A 126 4.54 -3.80 -20.02
CA THR A 126 3.29 -4.40 -20.45
C THR A 126 3.48 -5.46 -21.56
N ALA A 127 4.56 -5.40 -22.33
CA ALA A 127 4.89 -6.43 -23.32
C ALA A 127 5.41 -7.70 -22.63
N GLU A 128 6.25 -7.56 -21.59
CA GLU A 128 6.66 -8.68 -20.75
C GLU A 128 5.45 -9.29 -20.03
N LEU A 129 4.54 -8.47 -19.52
CA LEU A 129 3.31 -8.93 -18.88
C LEU A 129 2.45 -9.74 -19.89
N GLU A 130 2.27 -9.24 -21.10
CA GLU A 130 1.51 -9.96 -22.15
C GLU A 130 2.13 -11.34 -22.44
N GLY A 131 3.46 -11.42 -22.48
CA GLY A 131 4.19 -12.68 -22.67
C GLY A 131 4.04 -13.71 -21.54
N LEU A 132 3.69 -13.26 -20.33
CA LEU A 132 3.44 -14.13 -19.19
C LEU A 132 2.01 -14.68 -19.13
N ILE A 133 1.07 -14.10 -19.88
CA ILE A 133 -0.34 -14.52 -19.88
C ILE A 133 -0.47 -15.89 -20.54
N ARG A 134 -1.14 -16.81 -19.87
CA ARG A 134 -1.44 -18.19 -20.29
C ARG A 134 -2.95 -18.40 -20.30
N PRO A 135 -3.46 -19.46 -20.94
CA PRO A 135 -4.91 -19.78 -20.91
C PRO A 135 -5.49 -19.93 -19.50
N GLN A 136 -4.66 -20.34 -18.52
CA GLN A 136 -5.04 -20.50 -17.14
C GLN A 136 -4.88 -19.21 -16.32
N THR A 137 -4.33 -18.14 -16.87
CA THR A 137 -4.15 -16.87 -16.14
C THR A 137 -5.51 -16.23 -15.86
N ARG A 138 -5.76 -15.92 -14.59
CA ARG A 138 -7.02 -15.30 -14.12
C ARG A 138 -6.81 -13.91 -13.59
N LEU A 139 -5.69 -13.69 -12.85
CA LEU A 139 -5.39 -12.42 -12.21
C LEU A 139 -3.97 -11.96 -12.49
N VAL A 140 -3.80 -10.64 -12.53
CA VAL A 140 -2.53 -9.92 -12.37
C VAL A 140 -2.64 -9.09 -11.10
N LEU A 141 -1.64 -9.13 -10.22
CA LEU A 141 -1.61 -8.38 -8.96
C LEU A 141 -0.49 -7.33 -9.04
N LEU A 142 -0.85 -6.06 -8.92
CA LEU A 142 0.06 -4.90 -8.97
C LEU A 142 -0.22 -3.95 -7.80
N THR A 143 0.73 -3.04 -7.54
CA THR A 143 0.56 -1.93 -6.59
C THR A 143 0.85 -0.58 -7.26
N ASP A 144 0.09 0.46 -6.89
CA ASP A 144 0.30 1.88 -7.26
C ASP A 144 -0.01 2.81 -6.06
N LEU A 145 0.95 3.53 -5.51
CA LEU A 145 2.39 3.49 -5.80
C LEU A 145 2.97 2.13 -5.45
N HIS A 146 3.98 1.72 -6.21
CA HIS A 146 4.66 0.44 -6.04
C HIS A 146 5.27 0.30 -4.64
N ASN A 147 4.93 -0.74 -3.95
CA ASN A 147 5.59 -1.13 -2.71
C ASN A 147 6.58 -2.28 -2.98
N PRO A 148 7.91 -2.01 -2.96
CA PRO A 148 8.56 -1.05 -2.04
C PRO A 148 9.13 0.25 -2.65
N SER A 149 9.13 0.46 -3.97
CA SER A 149 9.93 1.53 -4.58
C SER A 149 9.29 2.93 -4.58
N GLY A 150 7.96 3.03 -4.46
CA GLY A 150 7.23 4.28 -4.61
C GLY A 150 6.99 4.70 -6.08
N ALA A 151 7.36 3.86 -7.05
CA ALA A 151 7.10 4.13 -8.47
C ALA A 151 5.61 4.14 -8.79
N SER A 152 5.16 5.09 -9.62
CA SER A 152 3.77 5.12 -10.11
C SER A 152 3.63 4.39 -11.44
N LEU A 153 2.48 3.78 -11.65
CA LEU A 153 2.12 3.21 -12.96
C LEU A 153 1.97 4.30 -14.02
N GLY A 154 1.41 5.45 -13.64
CA GLY A 154 1.11 6.53 -14.57
C GLY A 154 -0.02 6.18 -15.57
N GLN A 155 -0.61 7.22 -16.16
CA GLN A 155 -1.78 7.09 -17.04
C GLN A 155 -1.50 6.21 -18.28
N GLY A 156 -0.31 6.35 -18.88
CA GLY A 156 0.05 5.56 -20.07
C GLY A 156 0.06 4.06 -19.81
N THR A 157 0.64 3.64 -18.68
CA THR A 157 0.65 2.24 -18.26
C THR A 157 -0.77 1.75 -17.91
N LEU A 158 -1.58 2.56 -17.23
CA LEU A 158 -2.97 2.19 -16.90
C LEU A 158 -3.81 1.97 -18.16
N LEU A 159 -3.65 2.80 -19.19
CA LEU A 159 -4.31 2.60 -20.49
C LEU A 159 -3.84 1.32 -21.19
N ALA A 160 -2.54 1.02 -21.16
CA ALA A 160 -2.00 -0.20 -21.74
C ALA A 160 -2.48 -1.45 -20.98
N LEU A 161 -2.52 -1.40 -19.66
CA LEU A 161 -3.08 -2.47 -18.82
C LEU A 161 -4.57 -2.69 -19.10
N ALA A 162 -5.35 -1.62 -19.28
CA ALA A 162 -6.77 -1.68 -19.63
C ALA A 162 -7.00 -2.36 -20.99
N ALA A 163 -6.18 -2.00 -21.98
CA ALA A 163 -6.24 -2.62 -23.32
C ALA A 163 -5.88 -4.11 -23.26
N LEU A 164 -4.82 -4.45 -22.51
CA LEU A 164 -4.38 -5.84 -22.32
C LEU A 164 -5.45 -6.67 -21.59
N ALA A 165 -6.05 -6.15 -20.52
CA ALA A 165 -7.11 -6.80 -19.80
C ALA A 165 -8.34 -7.06 -20.70
N GLY A 166 -8.76 -6.07 -21.49
CA GLY A 166 -9.86 -6.21 -22.45
C GLY A 166 -9.59 -7.24 -23.54
N LYS A 167 -8.35 -7.34 -24.05
CA LYS A 167 -7.94 -8.30 -25.06
C LYS A 167 -7.87 -9.73 -24.52
N SER A 168 -7.33 -9.90 -23.33
CA SER A 168 -7.04 -11.23 -22.75
C SER A 168 -8.17 -11.79 -21.87
N GLY A 169 -9.06 -10.93 -21.37
CA GLY A 169 -10.07 -11.29 -20.37
C GLY A 169 -9.48 -11.54 -18.97
N VAL A 170 -8.18 -11.29 -18.77
CA VAL A 170 -7.51 -11.40 -17.47
C VAL A 170 -7.87 -10.18 -16.62
N ARG A 171 -8.18 -10.40 -15.33
CA ARG A 171 -8.46 -9.29 -14.41
C ARG A 171 -7.17 -8.78 -13.80
N ILE A 172 -7.12 -7.47 -13.57
CA ILE A 172 -5.97 -6.83 -12.93
C ILE A 172 -6.44 -6.23 -11.62
N VAL A 173 -5.84 -6.65 -10.50
CA VAL A 173 -6.08 -6.06 -9.18
C VAL A 173 -4.92 -5.13 -8.87
N ILE A 174 -5.23 -3.86 -8.59
CA ILE A 174 -4.25 -2.83 -8.27
C ILE A 174 -4.49 -2.34 -6.85
N ASP A 175 -3.50 -2.54 -5.98
CA ASP A 175 -3.50 -1.98 -4.64
C ASP A 175 -3.04 -0.52 -4.69
N GLU A 176 -3.98 0.40 -4.52
CA GLU A 176 -3.79 1.86 -4.60
C GLU A 176 -3.72 2.50 -3.20
N VAL A 177 -3.39 1.76 -2.14
CA VAL A 177 -3.35 2.31 -0.76
C VAL A 177 -2.36 3.46 -0.58
N TYR A 178 -1.44 3.67 -1.51
CA TYR A 178 -0.50 4.78 -1.56
C TYR A 178 -0.83 5.81 -2.65
N GLY A 179 -1.86 5.58 -3.46
CA GLY A 179 -2.17 6.39 -4.64
C GLY A 179 -2.37 7.88 -4.33
N ASP A 180 -3.04 8.21 -3.23
CA ASP A 180 -3.30 9.60 -2.83
C ASP A 180 -2.02 10.44 -2.60
N PHE A 181 -0.86 9.82 -2.39
CA PHE A 181 0.42 10.55 -2.32
C PHE A 181 0.82 11.22 -3.65
N ALA A 182 0.33 10.71 -4.77
CA ALA A 182 0.56 11.34 -6.08
C ALA A 182 -0.42 12.49 -6.37
N GLY A 183 -1.36 12.75 -5.46
CA GLY A 183 -2.41 13.76 -5.59
C GLY A 183 -3.76 13.17 -6.01
N PRO A 184 -4.76 14.02 -6.26
CA PRO A 184 -6.06 13.57 -6.71
C PRO A 184 -5.96 12.74 -8.01
N HIS A 185 -6.56 11.56 -8.02
CA HIS A 185 -6.54 10.66 -9.17
C HIS A 185 -7.87 9.90 -9.29
N ALA A 186 -8.17 9.42 -10.47
CA ALA A 186 -9.24 8.46 -10.69
C ALA A 186 -8.75 7.05 -10.30
N ALA A 187 -9.60 6.22 -9.72
CA ALA A 187 -9.26 4.84 -9.45
C ALA A 187 -8.89 4.10 -10.75
N ALA A 188 -7.90 3.22 -10.72
CA ALA A 188 -7.50 2.43 -11.89
C ALA A 188 -8.65 1.62 -12.49
N ALA A 189 -9.61 1.20 -11.67
CA ALA A 189 -10.85 0.53 -12.09
C ALA A 189 -11.71 1.34 -13.08
N THR A 190 -11.49 2.66 -13.20
CA THR A 190 -12.21 3.51 -14.18
C THR A 190 -11.69 3.35 -15.60
N TYR A 191 -10.49 2.79 -15.78
CA TYR A 191 -9.88 2.58 -17.09
C TYR A 191 -10.39 1.32 -17.81
N SER A 192 -10.87 0.33 -17.06
CA SER A 192 -11.40 -0.92 -17.66
C SER A 192 -12.32 -1.64 -16.67
N PRO A 193 -13.42 -2.27 -17.13
CA PRO A 193 -14.25 -3.12 -16.28
C PRO A 193 -13.52 -4.37 -15.77
N GLU A 194 -12.36 -4.73 -16.33
CA GLU A 194 -11.54 -5.85 -15.89
C GLU A 194 -10.49 -5.43 -14.83
N ILE A 195 -10.41 -4.14 -14.47
CA ILE A 195 -9.53 -3.66 -13.41
C ILE A 195 -10.31 -3.52 -12.11
N ILE A 196 -9.70 -3.94 -11.01
CA ILE A 196 -10.20 -3.84 -9.65
C ILE A 196 -9.19 -3.01 -8.86
N SER A 197 -9.62 -1.87 -8.35
CA SER A 197 -8.82 -1.02 -7.44
C SER A 197 -9.09 -1.38 -6.00
N VAL A 198 -8.05 -1.38 -5.18
CA VAL A 198 -8.15 -1.60 -3.73
C VAL A 198 -7.57 -0.41 -3.01
N GLY A 199 -8.27 0.10 -2.00
CA GLY A 199 -7.83 1.24 -1.21
C GLY A 199 -8.15 1.12 0.27
N SER A 200 -7.57 2.01 1.08
CA SER A 200 -7.87 2.10 2.51
C SER A 200 -7.43 3.42 3.12
N LEU A 201 -7.96 3.75 4.30
CA LEU A 201 -7.50 4.88 5.11
C LEU A 201 -6.19 4.62 5.88
N THR A 202 -5.60 3.43 5.72
CA THR A 202 -4.49 2.96 6.57
C THR A 202 -3.18 3.69 6.33
N LYS A 203 -2.83 3.92 5.05
CA LYS A 203 -1.45 4.32 4.67
C LYS A 203 -1.30 5.83 4.59
N VAL A 204 -1.99 6.47 3.67
CA VAL A 204 -1.87 7.91 3.43
C VAL A 204 -2.47 8.72 4.57
N GLN A 205 -3.63 8.33 5.07
CA GLN A 205 -4.29 9.02 6.17
C GLN A 205 -3.78 8.60 7.56
N GLY A 206 -2.98 7.52 7.63
CA GLY A 206 -2.41 7.02 8.89
C GLY A 206 -3.43 6.34 9.82
N LEU A 207 -4.65 6.09 9.38
CA LEU A 207 -5.76 5.63 10.21
C LEU A 207 -5.84 4.09 10.28
N PHE A 208 -4.73 3.46 10.69
CA PHE A 208 -4.60 2.00 10.76
C PHE A 208 -5.67 1.36 11.66
N ALA A 209 -5.98 1.99 12.76
CA ALA A 209 -6.91 1.46 13.77
C ALA A 209 -8.35 1.31 13.24
N LEU A 210 -8.76 2.13 12.28
CA LEU A 210 -10.11 2.06 11.72
C LEU A 210 -10.35 0.81 10.87
N LYS A 211 -9.29 0.20 10.31
CA LYS A 211 -9.44 -0.97 9.44
C LYS A 211 -10.49 -0.77 8.35
N CYS A 212 -10.62 0.46 7.84
CA CYS A 212 -11.53 0.79 6.76
C CYS A 212 -10.79 0.73 5.42
N GLY A 213 -11.31 -0.09 4.52
CA GLY A 213 -10.84 -0.24 3.15
C GLY A 213 -12.01 -0.47 2.20
N TRP A 214 -11.68 -0.58 0.93
CA TRP A 214 -12.66 -0.78 -0.14
C TRP A 214 -12.05 -1.47 -1.35
N ALA A 215 -12.93 -2.13 -2.13
CA ALA A 215 -12.67 -2.46 -3.52
C ALA A 215 -13.55 -1.58 -4.41
N ILE A 216 -13.00 -1.12 -5.54
CA ILE A 216 -13.71 -0.41 -6.60
C ILE A 216 -13.62 -1.25 -7.87
N ALA A 217 -14.77 -1.59 -8.46
CA ALA A 217 -14.83 -2.39 -9.68
C ALA A 217 -16.16 -2.18 -10.41
N ALA A 218 -16.31 -2.79 -11.59
CA ALA A 218 -17.60 -2.89 -12.27
C ALA A 218 -18.64 -3.61 -11.37
N PRO A 219 -19.94 -3.23 -11.39
CA PRO A 219 -20.93 -3.74 -10.46
C PRO A 219 -21.10 -5.27 -10.47
N ASP A 220 -20.95 -5.92 -11.62
CA ASP A 220 -20.95 -7.38 -11.74
C ASP A 220 -19.79 -8.05 -10.98
N LYS A 221 -18.62 -7.42 -10.99
CA LYS A 221 -17.44 -7.87 -10.25
C LYS A 221 -17.60 -7.63 -8.74
N ILE A 222 -18.16 -6.49 -8.36
CA ILE A 222 -18.50 -6.24 -6.94
C ILE A 222 -19.46 -7.31 -6.43
N ALA A 223 -20.51 -7.62 -7.18
CA ALA A 223 -21.46 -8.68 -6.80
C ALA A 223 -20.77 -10.05 -6.65
N ARG A 224 -19.82 -10.38 -7.56
CA ARG A 224 -19.08 -11.63 -7.49
C ARG A 224 -18.11 -11.68 -6.31
N ILE A 225 -17.42 -10.56 -6.00
CA ILE A 225 -16.53 -10.45 -4.83
C ILE A 225 -17.33 -10.61 -3.54
N LEU A 226 -18.48 -9.95 -3.45
CA LEU A 226 -19.39 -10.06 -2.30
C LEU A 226 -19.87 -11.51 -2.10
N ALA A 227 -20.36 -12.16 -3.15
CA ALA A 227 -20.85 -13.54 -3.08
C ALA A 227 -19.75 -14.52 -2.63
N ALA A 228 -18.51 -14.33 -3.06
CA ALA A 228 -17.38 -15.14 -2.63
C ALA A 228 -16.99 -14.89 -1.16
N SER A 229 -17.37 -13.75 -0.58
CA SER A 229 -17.06 -13.39 0.81
C SER A 229 -18.11 -13.88 1.82
N GLU A 230 -19.34 -14.17 1.40
CA GLU A 230 -20.43 -14.56 2.29
C GLU A 230 -20.15 -15.79 3.14
N GLN A 231 -19.21 -16.63 2.72
CA GLN A 231 -18.80 -17.83 3.46
C GLN A 231 -17.73 -17.59 4.53
N GLY A 232 -17.12 -16.39 4.60
CA GLY A 232 -16.01 -16.15 5.51
C GLY A 232 -15.87 -14.76 6.10
N ASP A 233 -16.50 -13.75 5.52
CA ASP A 233 -16.32 -12.35 5.92
C ASP A 233 -17.71 -11.66 6.01
N MET A 234 -18.31 -11.71 7.19
CA MET A 234 -19.70 -11.27 7.46
C MET A 234 -19.84 -9.75 7.65
N GLY A 235 -19.19 -8.97 6.81
CA GLY A 235 -19.29 -7.51 6.84
C GLY A 235 -18.14 -6.81 7.57
N VAL A 236 -18.31 -5.52 7.83
CA VAL A 236 -17.29 -4.64 8.43
C VAL A 236 -17.70 -4.17 9.83
N SER A 237 -16.75 -3.63 10.60
CA SER A 237 -17.06 -3.04 11.91
C SER A 237 -17.96 -1.82 11.75
N LYS A 238 -19.17 -1.92 12.30
CA LYS A 238 -20.16 -0.82 12.31
C LYS A 238 -19.59 0.45 12.96
N LEU A 239 -18.87 0.28 14.08
CA LEU A 239 -18.25 1.39 14.81
C LEU A 239 -17.14 2.05 13.99
N SER A 240 -16.19 1.27 13.48
CA SER A 240 -15.08 1.78 12.68
C SER A 240 -15.56 2.48 11.41
N HIS A 241 -16.54 1.90 10.73
CA HIS A 241 -17.05 2.48 9.48
C HIS A 241 -17.91 3.71 9.70
N ALA A 242 -18.59 3.85 10.84
CA ALA A 242 -19.25 5.11 11.21
C ALA A 242 -18.25 6.26 11.39
N VAL A 243 -17.12 6.00 12.04
CA VAL A 243 -16.02 6.97 12.16
C VAL A 243 -15.39 7.23 10.79
N ALA A 244 -15.10 6.17 10.03
CA ALA A 244 -14.49 6.28 8.70
C ALA A 244 -15.36 7.09 7.72
N ALA A 245 -16.69 6.95 7.78
CA ALA A 245 -17.62 7.76 6.98
C ALA A 245 -17.43 9.26 7.27
N ARG A 246 -17.35 9.64 8.56
CA ARG A 246 -17.11 11.04 8.95
C ARG A 246 -15.74 11.55 8.49
N VAL A 247 -14.70 10.70 8.53
CA VAL A 247 -13.38 11.03 7.98
C VAL A 247 -13.48 11.28 6.48
N LEU A 248 -14.10 10.35 5.74
CA LEU A 248 -14.19 10.41 4.27
C LEU A 248 -15.06 11.57 3.76
N GLU A 249 -16.07 11.99 4.54
CA GLU A 249 -16.91 13.15 4.23
C GLU A 249 -16.16 14.48 4.36
N ASP A 250 -15.10 14.53 5.19
CA ASP A 250 -14.25 15.71 5.37
C ASP A 250 -12.78 15.30 5.43
N MET A 251 -12.23 14.97 4.27
CA MET A 251 -10.83 14.51 4.13
C MET A 251 -9.80 15.63 4.22
N ALA A 252 -10.19 16.90 4.04
CA ALA A 252 -9.24 18.00 3.95
C ALA A 252 -8.27 18.10 5.14
N PRO A 253 -8.71 17.99 6.41
CA PRO A 253 -7.79 18.03 7.56
C PRO A 253 -6.76 16.87 7.56
N PHE A 254 -7.17 15.68 7.10
CA PHE A 254 -6.30 14.51 7.02
C PHE A 254 -5.32 14.62 5.84
N ASP A 255 -5.77 15.16 4.72
CA ASP A 255 -4.92 15.45 3.57
C ASP A 255 -3.88 16.52 3.91
N ASP A 256 -4.25 17.57 4.63
CA ASP A 256 -3.32 18.60 5.10
C ASP A 256 -2.32 18.05 6.11
N HIS A 257 -2.74 17.12 6.98
CA HIS A 257 -1.86 16.47 7.94
C HIS A 257 -0.71 15.74 7.24
N TRP A 258 -1.02 14.81 6.30
CA TRP A 258 0.04 14.05 5.64
C TRP A 258 0.92 14.90 4.74
N ARG A 259 0.35 15.91 4.04
CA ARG A 259 1.14 16.85 3.23
C ARG A 259 2.09 17.66 4.10
N GLY A 260 1.58 18.20 5.21
CA GLY A 260 2.40 18.96 6.15
C GLY A 260 3.50 18.12 6.81
N LEU A 261 3.23 16.84 7.07
CA LEU A 261 4.22 15.92 7.62
C LEU A 261 5.31 15.62 6.58
N LEU A 262 4.95 15.24 5.37
CA LEU A 262 5.92 14.96 4.30
C LEU A 262 6.71 16.21 3.86
N ALA A 263 6.11 17.39 3.90
CA ALA A 263 6.83 18.65 3.65
C ALA A 263 8.00 18.87 4.63
N ARG A 264 7.93 18.31 5.84
CA ARG A 264 9.02 18.37 6.84
C ARG A 264 9.97 17.18 6.77
N SER A 265 9.46 15.96 6.58
CA SER A 265 10.27 14.73 6.63
C SER A 265 11.01 14.45 5.32
N ARG A 266 10.42 14.75 4.16
CA ARG A 266 11.03 14.50 2.86
C ARG A 266 12.38 15.22 2.67
N PRO A 267 12.55 16.52 2.97
CA PRO A 267 13.85 17.18 2.87
C PRO A 267 14.94 16.54 3.75
N VAL A 268 14.55 15.99 4.91
CA VAL A 268 15.45 15.26 5.79
C VAL A 268 15.95 13.97 5.11
N LEU A 269 15.02 13.16 4.58
CA LEU A 269 15.39 11.97 3.83
C LEU A 269 16.32 12.32 2.66
N GLU A 270 15.94 13.32 1.84
CA GLU A 270 16.69 13.69 0.64
C GLU A 270 18.13 14.12 0.97
N ARG A 271 18.32 14.88 2.01
CA ARG A 271 19.66 15.30 2.46
C ARG A 271 20.53 14.10 2.82
N HIS A 272 20.03 13.19 3.66
CA HIS A 272 20.77 11.98 4.07
C HIS A 272 21.00 11.02 2.90
N ALA A 273 19.98 10.78 2.09
CA ALA A 273 20.11 9.88 0.94
C ALA A 273 21.14 10.38 -0.07
N ARG A 274 21.12 11.67 -0.44
CA ARG A 274 22.12 12.26 -1.33
C ARG A 274 23.54 12.17 -0.76
N SER A 275 23.73 12.37 0.55
CA SER A 275 25.05 12.18 1.19
C SER A 275 25.51 10.73 1.07
N MET A 276 24.67 9.77 1.45
CA MET A 276 25.00 8.34 1.38
C MET A 276 25.24 7.86 -0.07
N ILE A 277 24.52 8.40 -1.04
CA ILE A 277 24.74 8.13 -2.48
C ILE A 277 26.10 8.71 -2.92
N ALA A 278 26.41 9.94 -2.56
CA ALA A 278 27.68 10.59 -2.90
C ALA A 278 28.90 9.86 -2.26
N GLU A 279 28.71 9.26 -1.09
CA GLU A 279 29.71 8.44 -0.41
C GLU A 279 29.80 7.00 -0.98
N GLY A 280 28.94 6.63 -1.94
CA GLY A 280 28.90 5.28 -2.52
C GLY A 280 28.32 4.20 -1.59
N LEU A 281 27.61 4.59 -0.54
CA LEU A 281 26.99 3.67 0.42
C LEU A 281 25.63 3.15 -0.06
N LEU A 282 24.87 4.00 -0.76
CA LEU A 282 23.58 3.66 -1.34
C LEU A 282 23.59 3.93 -2.86
N ALA A 283 22.70 3.24 -3.58
CA ALA A 283 22.42 3.50 -4.99
C ALA A 283 20.92 3.39 -5.27
N GLY A 284 20.41 4.22 -6.18
CA GLY A 284 19.00 4.27 -6.59
C GLY A 284 18.43 5.67 -6.42
N ASP A 285 17.39 5.94 -7.21
CA ASP A 285 16.73 7.24 -7.26
C ASP A 285 15.78 7.45 -6.09
N LEU A 286 15.62 8.70 -5.69
CA LEU A 286 14.60 9.08 -4.72
C LEU A 286 13.20 8.99 -5.36
N PRO A 287 12.20 8.45 -4.66
CA PRO A 287 10.85 8.35 -5.21
C PRO A 287 10.25 9.75 -5.43
N ALA A 288 9.49 9.91 -6.51
CA ALA A 288 8.78 11.17 -6.79
C ALA A 288 7.69 11.43 -5.74
N HIS A 289 7.00 10.38 -5.30
CA HIS A 289 5.87 10.43 -4.38
C HIS A 289 6.01 9.43 -3.23
N GLY A 290 5.09 9.49 -2.26
CA GLY A 290 5.02 8.52 -1.17
C GLY A 290 5.89 8.85 0.03
N CYS A 291 5.92 7.88 0.94
CA CYS A 291 6.65 7.97 2.21
C CYS A 291 7.63 6.80 2.40
N MET A 292 8.11 6.20 1.31
CA MET A 292 9.07 5.08 1.31
C MET A 292 10.14 5.28 0.25
N TYR A 293 11.37 4.83 0.56
CA TYR A 293 12.54 4.85 -0.32
C TYR A 293 13.18 3.46 -0.33
N PHE A 294 13.56 2.96 -1.51
CA PHE A 294 14.03 1.58 -1.68
C PHE A 294 15.38 1.52 -2.39
N PRO A 295 16.46 2.02 -1.75
CA PRO A 295 17.79 1.99 -2.33
C PRO A 295 18.44 0.62 -2.26
N ARG A 296 19.39 0.37 -3.17
CA ARG A 296 20.36 -0.70 -3.04
C ARG A 296 21.43 -0.28 -2.03
N VAL A 297 21.81 -1.18 -1.13
CA VAL A 297 22.95 -1.00 -0.22
C VAL A 297 24.20 -1.50 -0.91
N VAL A 298 25.14 -0.60 -1.19
CA VAL A 298 26.34 -0.94 -1.97
C VAL A 298 27.25 -1.86 -1.15
N GLY A 299 27.69 -2.97 -1.77
CA GLY A 299 28.57 -3.94 -1.12
C GLY A 299 27.88 -4.92 -0.15
N VAL A 300 26.56 -4.82 0.04
CA VAL A 300 25.79 -5.71 0.91
C VAL A 300 24.85 -6.57 0.06
N ALA A 301 25.11 -7.86 -0.02
CA ALA A 301 24.28 -8.81 -0.75
C ALA A 301 23.15 -9.38 0.12
N ASP A 302 23.43 -9.67 1.40
CA ASP A 302 22.48 -10.16 2.40
C ASP A 302 22.00 -8.99 3.27
N THR A 303 20.90 -8.36 2.85
CA THR A 303 20.32 -7.24 3.58
C THR A 303 19.46 -7.69 4.77
N HIS A 304 19.10 -8.97 4.84
CA HIS A 304 18.46 -9.53 6.02
C HIS A 304 19.46 -9.59 7.20
N ALA A 305 20.65 -10.19 7.00
CA ALA A 305 21.71 -10.23 8.00
C ALA A 305 22.17 -8.81 8.40
N PHE A 306 22.26 -7.90 7.42
CA PHE A 306 22.55 -6.49 7.66
C PHE A 306 21.49 -5.82 8.56
N ALA A 307 20.21 -6.02 8.30
CA ALA A 307 19.12 -5.43 9.08
C ALA A 307 19.09 -5.99 10.53
N GLU A 308 19.40 -7.28 10.72
CA GLU A 308 19.55 -7.86 12.06
C GLU A 308 20.71 -7.25 12.84
N TRP A 309 21.87 -7.11 12.19
CA TRP A 309 23.05 -6.45 12.76
C TRP A 309 22.75 -4.98 13.10
N LEU A 310 22.14 -4.25 12.17
CA LEU A 310 21.76 -2.84 12.32
C LEU A 310 20.83 -2.63 13.54
N TRP A 311 19.88 -3.53 13.71
CA TRP A 311 19.00 -3.51 14.88
C TRP A 311 19.76 -3.78 16.18
N ARG A 312 20.59 -4.82 16.20
CA ARG A 312 21.27 -5.27 17.40
C ARG A 312 22.33 -4.25 17.90
N GLU A 313 23.12 -3.69 16.98
CA GLU A 313 24.25 -2.82 17.33
C GLU A 313 23.90 -1.33 17.32
N HIS A 314 22.88 -0.91 16.55
CA HIS A 314 22.56 0.50 16.34
C HIS A 314 21.13 0.88 16.69
N HIS A 315 20.28 -0.07 17.05
CA HIS A 315 18.85 0.14 17.33
C HIS A 315 18.12 0.89 16.19
N VAL A 316 18.51 0.62 14.95
CA VAL A 316 17.87 1.12 13.73
C VAL A 316 17.18 -0.03 13.01
N MET A 317 15.92 0.15 12.66
CA MET A 317 15.12 -0.87 12.00
C MET A 317 14.73 -0.41 10.59
N VAL A 318 15.15 -1.15 9.58
CA VAL A 318 14.74 -1.02 8.17
C VAL A 318 14.07 -2.30 7.71
N ALA A 319 13.31 -2.28 6.62
CA ALA A 319 12.82 -3.51 6.02
C ALA A 319 13.83 -4.02 4.98
N PRO A 320 14.38 -5.23 5.14
CA PRO A 320 15.33 -5.80 4.19
C PRO A 320 14.67 -6.15 2.86
N GLY A 321 15.43 -6.08 1.78
CA GLY A 321 14.95 -6.32 0.43
C GLY A 321 14.45 -7.74 0.18
N GLU A 322 14.92 -8.71 0.96
CA GLU A 322 14.47 -10.10 0.95
C GLU A 322 12.96 -10.23 1.22
N PHE A 323 12.38 -9.33 2.03
CA PHE A 323 10.92 -9.29 2.29
C PHE A 323 10.11 -8.92 1.05
N TYR A 324 10.78 -8.39 0.02
CA TYR A 324 10.16 -8.02 -1.26
C TYR A 324 10.64 -8.89 -2.42
N GLY A 325 11.52 -9.87 -2.15
CA GLY A 325 12.12 -10.71 -3.18
C GLY A 325 13.28 -10.04 -3.93
N LEU A 326 13.89 -8.97 -3.38
CA LEU A 326 15.03 -8.28 -3.98
C LEU A 326 16.14 -8.03 -2.94
N PRO A 327 17.00 -9.04 -2.66
CA PRO A 327 18.16 -8.90 -1.80
C PRO A 327 19.08 -7.73 -2.22
N GLY A 328 19.89 -7.25 -1.29
CA GLY A 328 20.79 -6.11 -1.54
C GLY A 328 20.11 -4.73 -1.47
N HIS A 329 18.81 -4.67 -1.18
CA HIS A 329 18.06 -3.44 -1.00
C HIS A 329 17.52 -3.32 0.42
N VAL A 330 17.15 -2.11 0.82
CA VAL A 330 16.39 -1.88 2.06
C VAL A 330 15.26 -0.90 1.78
N ARG A 331 14.11 -1.09 2.42
CA ARG A 331 13.05 -0.08 2.40
C ARG A 331 13.13 0.79 3.64
N ILE A 332 13.20 2.10 3.42
CA ILE A 332 13.23 3.16 4.43
C ILE A 332 11.92 3.92 4.35
N GLY A 333 11.16 3.93 5.43
CA GLY A 333 9.95 4.74 5.57
C GLY A 333 10.28 6.10 6.18
N PHE A 334 9.58 7.14 5.71
CA PHE A 334 9.75 8.53 6.18
C PHE A 334 8.42 9.25 6.42
N GLY A 335 7.36 8.47 6.71
CA GLY A 335 6.02 8.97 7.03
C GLY A 335 5.86 9.48 8.47
N GLY A 336 6.92 9.60 9.24
CA GLY A 336 6.95 10.07 10.61
C GLY A 336 7.49 11.50 10.79
N ASP A 337 7.69 11.91 12.05
CA ASP A 337 8.22 13.24 12.38
C ASP A 337 9.67 13.41 11.90
N ALA A 338 10.01 14.63 11.49
CA ALA A 338 11.32 14.94 10.88
C ALA A 338 12.50 14.74 11.85
N GLU A 339 12.35 15.08 13.13
CA GLU A 339 13.46 15.00 14.10
C GLU A 339 13.85 13.53 14.44
N PRO A 340 12.92 12.62 14.79
CA PRO A 340 13.25 11.20 14.94
C PRO A 340 13.81 10.58 13.65
N LEU A 341 13.28 11.00 12.49
CA LEU A 341 13.78 10.55 11.18
C LEU A 341 15.24 10.98 10.97
N ASP A 342 15.57 12.23 11.26
CA ASP A 342 16.93 12.77 11.11
C ASP A 342 17.95 12.00 11.97
N ARG A 343 17.62 11.80 13.25
CA ARG A 343 18.46 10.98 14.15
C ARG A 343 18.60 9.54 13.66
N GLY A 344 17.51 8.95 13.20
CA GLY A 344 17.51 7.57 12.68
C GLY A 344 18.37 7.41 11.43
N LEU A 345 18.23 8.31 10.47
CA LEU A 345 19.03 8.31 9.23
C LEU A 345 20.51 8.61 9.49
N GLY A 346 20.83 9.49 10.48
CA GLY A 346 22.21 9.72 10.90
C GLY A 346 22.84 8.44 11.43
N ARG A 347 22.18 7.71 12.34
CA ARG A 347 22.64 6.41 12.85
C ARG A 347 22.76 5.36 11.76
N PHE A 348 21.82 5.34 10.82
CA PHE A 348 21.87 4.44 9.66
C PHE A 348 23.09 4.71 8.79
N ALA A 349 23.40 5.98 8.48
CA ALA A 349 24.57 6.35 7.70
C ALA A 349 25.88 5.96 8.41
N ASP A 350 25.98 6.20 9.73
CA ASP A 350 27.15 5.82 10.53
C ASP A 350 27.33 4.29 10.56
N ALA A 351 26.25 3.54 10.66
CA ALA A 351 26.27 2.10 10.59
C ALA A 351 26.77 1.59 9.23
N LEU A 352 26.27 2.15 8.12
CA LEU A 352 26.73 1.79 6.77
C LEU A 352 28.23 2.00 6.59
N ARG A 353 28.80 3.12 7.06
CA ARG A 353 30.25 3.40 7.00
C ARG A 353 31.09 2.38 7.77
N ARG A 354 30.53 1.78 8.84
CA ARG A 354 31.20 0.74 9.65
C ARG A 354 31.06 -0.66 9.04
N TYR A 355 29.92 -0.96 8.47
CA TYR A 355 29.65 -2.27 7.88
C TYR A 355 30.42 -2.51 6.57
N SER A 356 30.67 -1.43 5.82
CA SER A 356 31.41 -1.47 4.55
C SER A 356 32.95 -1.53 4.71
N ARG A 357 33.45 -1.55 5.94
CA ARG A 357 34.91 -1.70 6.26
C ARG A 357 35.21 -3.12 6.70
#